data_8f5d3c06cf9680241f5b3480aa801f20
#
_entry.id   8f5d3c06cf9680241f5b3480aa801f20
#
_cell.length_a   1.000
_cell.length_b   1.000
_cell.length_c   1.000
_cell.angle_alpha   90.00
_cell.angle_beta   90.00
_cell.angle_gamma   90.00
#
_symmetry.space_group_name_H-M   'P 1'
#
loop_
_entity.id
_entity.type
_entity.pdbx_description
1 polymer ?
#
loop_
_entity_poly.entity_id
_entity_poly.type
_entity_poly.pdbx_seq_one_letter_code
_entity_poly.pdbx_strand_id
1 'polypeptide(L)'
;MSNKRIGCENFGKFYTEGKVRNRREWRGVTDTLYDYSRWLHNWITMAKMVSKPRNIKAMFRYRWMANYLAVPMMVDRHTQGLRDEYLRICHLEQDLIIEDVAKLLDGLFRGDRRIGNDKKFSDKVVLVDENEMTAVMMGFPTLKCLSRETPSTYVSVLLNQHAAEHYIDVAQEYGLAGDVCPMPEAEAGVSIDDDAPVLGACAVQCNTTCDGSLLGNGVISKRLELEDGIPVFQLAAPLRHREDDVQEYAAQEIRNAIAFIEEHTGEKWDWKAYFECAERVNYATKCRLEWLEMNKTDYPQVFGSNLALYTETNYMAICGKVPAFREVDRKITQLAERAYRKQKKAANEYRHRAIVWGVQSHFYFDFLVWLLNCWGIVPLTDMLSMVSTRELATTDTPENREQAYYDMAWLTENMIMRNRTHGGYKVLLDELWEFCEQFNADMVILWEHMSCKALDGMHGLFEERAREHGIHLVWVTHDLFDPRVVSRQGVRQQVNDYMRTVMQEEPVDPSLEILKDCLLYTSDAADD
;
A
#
# COMPACT_ATOMS: atom_id res chain seq x y z
N MET A 1 4.67 -14.85 33.18
CA MET A 1 4.59 -14.13 31.90
C MET A 1 3.52 -13.07 32.03
N SER A 2 3.90 -11.82 32.04
CA SER A 2 2.98 -10.69 32.22
C SER A 2 2.06 -10.59 31.01
N ASN A 3 0.75 -10.67 31.24
CA ASN A 3 -0.30 -10.54 30.23
C ASN A 3 -0.42 -9.08 29.72
N LYS A 4 0.65 -8.48 29.23
CA LYS A 4 0.64 -7.17 28.58
C LYS A 4 0.22 -7.29 27.12
N ARG A 5 -0.91 -7.92 26.85
CA ARG A 5 -1.45 -8.11 25.50
C ARG A 5 -2.37 -6.99 25.03
N ILE A 6 -2.55 -5.96 25.80
CA ILE A 6 -3.31 -4.80 25.36
C ILE A 6 -2.29 -3.82 24.82
N GLY A 7 -2.37 -3.50 23.55
CA GLY A 7 -1.53 -2.49 22.87
C GLY A 7 -1.66 -1.07 23.44
N CYS A 8 -1.99 -1.00 24.74
CA CYS A 8 -2.11 0.24 25.51
C CYS A 8 -0.76 0.96 25.66
N GLU A 9 0.35 0.26 25.51
CA GLU A 9 1.68 0.90 25.54
C GLU A 9 1.83 1.90 24.40
N ASN A 10 1.21 1.62 23.25
CA ASN A 10 1.21 2.51 22.10
C ASN A 10 -0.04 3.36 21.97
N PHE A 11 -1.07 3.14 22.78
CA PHE A 11 -2.33 3.89 22.69
C PHE A 11 -2.13 5.42 22.91
N GLY A 12 -1.16 5.81 23.73
CA GLY A 12 -0.75 7.20 23.90
C GLY A 12 0.30 7.69 22.90
N LYS A 13 0.88 6.77 22.09
CA LYS A 13 1.94 7.07 21.12
C LYS A 13 1.40 7.29 19.72
N PHE A 14 0.14 7.69 19.55
CA PHE A 14 -0.35 8.09 18.25
C PHE A 14 0.44 9.28 17.76
N TYR A 15 1.10 9.09 16.63
CA TYR A 15 1.84 10.15 15.99
C TYR A 15 0.89 11.33 15.70
N THR A 16 1.20 12.47 16.26
CA THR A 16 0.58 13.74 15.93
C THR A 16 1.68 14.74 15.63
N GLU A 17 1.81 15.16 14.39
CA GLU A 17 2.61 16.35 14.10
C GLU A 17 1.93 17.55 14.74
N GLY A 18 2.53 18.08 15.83
CA GLY A 18 1.84 19.01 16.74
C GLY A 18 1.35 20.31 16.09
N LYS A 19 1.99 20.79 15.02
CA LYS A 19 1.58 22.01 14.29
C LYS A 19 0.64 21.72 13.11
N VAL A 20 0.73 20.55 12.51
CA VAL A 20 -0.07 20.17 11.36
C VAL A 20 -1.55 20.07 11.72
N ARG A 21 -1.87 19.60 12.92
CA ARG A 21 -3.22 19.52 13.46
C ARG A 21 -3.96 20.84 13.53
N ASN A 22 -3.24 21.92 13.80
CA ASN A 22 -3.83 23.25 13.99
C ASN A 22 -3.85 24.08 12.69
N ARG A 23 -3.29 23.54 11.61
CA ARG A 23 -3.20 24.19 10.33
C ARG A 23 -4.15 23.60 9.32
N ARG A 24 -5.40 23.49 9.65
CA ARG A 24 -6.39 23.54 8.61
C ARG A 24 -6.38 24.98 8.11
N GLU A 25 -5.55 25.23 7.09
CA GLU A 25 -5.64 26.46 6.36
C GLU A 25 -7.09 26.70 5.97
N TRP A 26 -7.53 27.96 6.02
CA TRP A 26 -8.85 28.31 5.59
C TRP A 26 -9.06 27.93 4.12
N ARG A 27 -9.83 26.90 3.89
CA ARG A 27 -10.13 26.35 2.56
C ARG A 27 -11.39 26.96 1.95
N GLY A 28 -12.00 27.91 2.62
CA GLY A 28 -13.36 28.37 2.35
C GLY A 28 -14.42 27.50 3.05
N VAL A 29 -15.62 28.07 3.24
CA VAL A 29 -16.71 27.45 4.00
C VAL A 29 -17.09 26.08 3.45
N THR A 30 -17.24 25.99 2.12
CA THR A 30 -17.72 24.76 1.45
C THR A 30 -16.77 23.60 1.64
N ASP A 31 -15.47 23.82 1.43
CA ASP A 31 -14.46 22.76 1.54
C ASP A 31 -14.26 22.37 3.00
N THR A 32 -14.29 23.33 3.92
CA THR A 32 -14.21 23.05 5.36
C THR A 32 -15.37 22.19 5.84
N LEU A 33 -16.61 22.53 5.47
CA LEU A 33 -17.78 21.72 5.84
C LEU A 33 -17.75 20.33 5.21
N TYR A 34 -17.31 20.23 3.96
CA TYR A 34 -17.16 18.96 3.30
C TYR A 34 -16.11 18.07 4.00
N ASP A 35 -14.93 18.60 4.29
CA ASP A 35 -13.84 17.91 4.99
C ASP A 35 -14.31 17.38 6.36
N TYR A 36 -14.92 18.22 7.20
CA TYR A 36 -15.46 17.77 8.47
C TYR A 36 -16.57 16.73 8.33
N SER A 37 -17.41 16.83 7.30
CA SER A 37 -18.46 15.83 7.07
C SER A 37 -17.86 14.45 6.73
N ARG A 38 -16.76 14.40 5.96
CA ARG A 38 -16.07 13.15 5.62
C ARG A 38 -15.28 12.60 6.80
N TRP A 39 -14.59 13.46 7.53
CA TRP A 39 -13.93 13.08 8.77
C TRP A 39 -14.92 12.45 9.77
N LEU A 40 -16.09 13.05 9.95
CA LEU A 40 -17.14 12.48 10.81
C LEU A 40 -17.69 11.17 10.26
N HIS A 41 -17.85 11.04 8.94
CA HIS A 41 -18.24 9.79 8.27
C HIS A 41 -17.28 8.66 8.62
N ASN A 42 -15.99 8.90 8.50
CA ASN A 42 -14.94 7.93 8.82
C ASN A 42 -14.94 7.54 10.30
N TRP A 43 -15.13 8.50 11.17
CA TRP A 43 -15.34 8.26 12.61
C TRP A 43 -16.52 7.32 12.87
N ILE A 44 -17.66 7.57 12.23
CA ILE A 44 -18.87 6.75 12.37
C ILE A 44 -18.64 5.35 11.82
N THR A 45 -17.95 5.21 10.69
CA THR A 45 -17.61 3.91 10.09
C THR A 45 -16.77 3.08 11.05
N MET A 46 -15.71 3.66 11.61
CA MET A 46 -14.86 2.98 12.59
C MET A 46 -15.60 2.68 13.90
N ALA A 47 -16.40 3.62 14.43
CA ALA A 47 -17.18 3.39 15.63
C ALA A 47 -18.18 2.23 15.45
N LYS A 48 -18.85 2.15 14.31
CA LYS A 48 -19.74 1.02 13.96
C LYS A 48 -18.98 -0.29 13.87
N MET A 49 -17.79 -0.30 13.31
CA MET A 49 -16.94 -1.48 13.22
C MET A 49 -16.54 -1.93 14.62
N VAL A 50 -15.95 -1.05 15.42
CA VAL A 50 -15.43 -1.37 16.77
C VAL A 50 -16.57 -1.75 17.74
N SER A 51 -17.77 -1.17 17.62
CA SER A 51 -18.90 -1.42 18.56
C SER A 51 -19.49 -2.84 18.48
N LYS A 52 -19.15 -3.63 17.48
CA LYS A 52 -19.62 -5.02 17.38
C LYS A 52 -19.00 -5.88 18.49
N PRO A 53 -19.79 -6.72 19.20
CA PRO A 53 -19.29 -7.49 20.35
C PRO A 53 -18.02 -8.31 20.07
N ARG A 54 -17.93 -8.91 18.86
CA ARG A 54 -16.73 -9.66 18.45
C ARG A 54 -15.53 -8.75 18.25
N ASN A 55 -15.72 -7.56 17.69
CA ASN A 55 -14.65 -6.61 17.44
C ASN A 55 -14.16 -5.96 18.75
N ILE A 56 -15.05 -5.80 19.74
CA ILE A 56 -14.64 -5.43 21.11
C ILE A 56 -13.74 -6.52 21.71
N LYS A 57 -14.07 -7.81 21.53
CA LYS A 57 -13.17 -8.90 21.97
C LYS A 57 -11.83 -8.84 21.26
N ALA A 58 -11.81 -8.51 19.96
CA ALA A 58 -10.58 -8.36 19.19
C ALA A 58 -9.68 -7.23 19.74
N MET A 59 -10.24 -6.13 20.23
CA MET A 59 -9.49 -5.04 20.89
C MET A 59 -8.70 -5.51 22.11
N PHE A 60 -9.18 -6.54 22.80
CA PHE A 60 -8.51 -7.13 23.97
C PHE A 60 -7.60 -8.32 23.61
N ARG A 61 -7.81 -8.92 22.45
CA ARG A 61 -7.05 -10.09 22.01
C ARG A 61 -5.83 -9.72 21.18
N TYR A 62 -5.97 -8.74 20.28
CA TYR A 62 -4.97 -8.37 19.31
C TYR A 62 -4.36 -7.02 19.66
N ARG A 63 -3.04 -6.99 19.85
CA ARG A 63 -2.26 -5.80 20.22
C ARG A 63 -2.46 -4.65 19.23
N TRP A 64 -2.41 -4.97 17.93
CA TRP A 64 -2.48 -4.02 16.83
C TRP A 64 -3.86 -3.37 16.64
N MET A 65 -4.92 -3.96 17.17
CA MET A 65 -6.29 -3.48 16.92
C MET A 65 -6.52 -2.06 17.46
N ALA A 66 -5.81 -1.64 18.50
CA ALA A 66 -5.91 -0.30 19.06
C ALA A 66 -5.47 0.81 18.07
N ASN A 67 -4.58 0.50 17.10
CA ASN A 67 -4.11 1.46 16.12
C ASN A 67 -5.26 2.02 15.26
N TYR A 68 -6.32 1.24 15.05
CA TYR A 68 -7.48 1.65 14.25
C TYR A 68 -8.28 2.81 14.83
N LEU A 69 -8.08 3.15 16.10
CA LEU A 69 -8.63 4.35 16.69
C LEU A 69 -7.97 5.64 16.18
N ALA A 70 -6.82 5.53 15.52
CA ALA A 70 -6.11 6.65 14.91
C ALA A 70 -6.55 6.98 13.46
N VAL A 71 -7.50 6.24 12.87
CA VAL A 71 -8.00 6.50 11.50
C VAL A 71 -8.36 7.96 11.25
N PRO A 72 -9.08 8.68 12.15
CA PRO A 72 -9.40 10.09 11.90
C PRO A 72 -8.17 11.00 11.83
N MET A 73 -7.08 10.62 12.50
CA MET A 73 -5.82 11.37 12.47
C MET A 73 -5.07 11.13 11.16
N MET A 74 -5.13 9.91 10.64
CA MET A 74 -4.60 9.58 9.31
C MET A 74 -5.32 10.41 8.23
N VAL A 75 -6.65 10.48 8.27
CA VAL A 75 -7.44 11.31 7.35
C VAL A 75 -6.99 12.77 7.41
N ASP A 76 -6.83 13.32 8.62
CA ASP A 76 -6.37 14.70 8.80
C ASP A 76 -5.00 14.97 8.16
N ARG A 77 -4.06 14.04 8.30
CA ARG A 77 -2.72 14.20 7.73
C ARG A 77 -2.75 14.23 6.20
N HIS A 78 -3.47 13.29 5.59
CA HIS A 78 -3.50 13.15 4.13
C HIS A 78 -4.33 14.23 3.42
N THR A 79 -5.25 14.88 4.10
CA THR A 79 -6.07 15.96 3.52
C THR A 79 -5.49 17.35 3.71
N GLN A 80 -4.39 17.47 4.43
CA GLN A 80 -3.82 18.75 4.79
C GLN A 80 -3.37 19.54 3.57
N GLY A 81 -3.71 20.84 3.52
CA GLY A 81 -3.40 21.72 2.40
C GLY A 81 -4.20 21.47 1.11
N LEU A 82 -5.00 20.40 1.03
CA LEU A 82 -5.78 20.07 -0.16
C LEU A 82 -7.06 20.91 -0.24
N ARG A 83 -7.47 21.28 -1.46
CA ARG A 83 -8.62 22.15 -1.76
C ARG A 83 -9.43 21.63 -2.95
N ASP A 84 -10.63 22.14 -3.12
CA ASP A 84 -11.49 21.90 -4.30
C ASP A 84 -11.66 20.42 -4.67
N GLU A 85 -11.54 20.13 -5.96
CA GLU A 85 -11.67 18.79 -6.51
C GLU A 85 -10.61 17.83 -5.96
N TYR A 86 -9.38 18.30 -5.69
CA TYR A 86 -8.30 17.48 -5.16
C TYR A 86 -8.60 16.96 -3.73
N LEU A 87 -9.15 17.82 -2.88
CA LEU A 87 -9.65 17.40 -1.57
C LEU A 87 -10.79 16.36 -1.69
N ARG A 88 -11.67 16.52 -2.66
CA ARG A 88 -12.80 15.59 -2.87
C ARG A 88 -12.33 14.24 -3.38
N ILE A 89 -11.33 14.20 -4.25
CA ILE A 89 -10.68 12.96 -4.72
C ILE A 89 -10.09 12.23 -3.51
N CYS A 90 -9.27 12.90 -2.71
CA CYS A 90 -8.66 12.30 -1.53
C CYS A 90 -9.69 11.68 -0.57
N HIS A 91 -10.78 12.37 -0.30
CA HIS A 91 -11.83 11.82 0.56
C HIS A 91 -12.60 10.65 -0.05
N LEU A 92 -12.81 10.62 -1.37
CA LEU A 92 -13.43 9.47 -2.03
C LEU A 92 -12.57 8.21 -1.88
N GLU A 93 -11.28 8.36 -2.04
CA GLU A 93 -10.31 7.28 -1.87
C GLU A 93 -10.28 6.79 -0.42
N GLN A 94 -10.12 7.70 0.52
CA GLN A 94 -10.07 7.37 1.94
C GLN A 94 -11.36 6.73 2.46
N ASP A 95 -12.53 7.25 2.06
CA ASP A 95 -13.81 6.68 2.44
C ASP A 95 -13.90 5.21 2.01
N LEU A 96 -13.50 4.91 0.76
CA LEU A 96 -13.50 3.54 0.23
C LEU A 96 -12.51 2.64 0.97
N ILE A 97 -11.28 3.11 1.15
CA ILE A 97 -10.23 2.36 1.85
C ILE A 97 -10.67 2.01 3.28
N ILE A 98 -11.17 3.01 4.02
CA ILE A 98 -11.61 2.82 5.41
C ILE A 98 -12.81 1.87 5.49
N GLU A 99 -13.77 1.98 4.56
CA GLU A 99 -14.89 1.04 4.49
C GLU A 99 -14.44 -0.38 4.17
N ASP A 100 -13.48 -0.54 3.29
CA ASP A 100 -12.98 -1.87 2.89
C ASP A 100 -12.15 -2.51 3.99
N VAL A 101 -11.27 -1.76 4.62
CA VAL A 101 -10.54 -2.19 5.83
C VAL A 101 -11.50 -2.57 6.96
N ALA A 102 -12.56 -1.80 7.19
CA ALA A 102 -13.57 -2.15 8.20
C ALA A 102 -14.28 -3.48 7.89
N LYS A 103 -14.54 -3.78 6.60
CA LYS A 103 -15.10 -5.07 6.15
C LYS A 103 -14.10 -6.20 6.32
N LEU A 104 -12.84 -5.97 5.97
CA LEU A 104 -11.74 -6.92 6.15
C LEU A 104 -11.63 -7.34 7.62
N LEU A 105 -11.52 -6.39 8.53
CA LEU A 105 -11.45 -6.63 9.98
C LEU A 105 -12.67 -7.41 10.49
N ASP A 106 -13.86 -6.98 10.09
CA ASP A 106 -15.09 -7.68 10.47
C ASP A 106 -15.14 -9.12 9.96
N GLY A 107 -14.62 -9.37 8.76
CA GLY A 107 -14.47 -10.71 8.18
C GLY A 107 -13.47 -11.56 8.95
N LEU A 108 -12.29 -11.02 9.24
CA LEU A 108 -11.26 -11.71 10.01
C LEU A 108 -11.79 -12.14 11.38
N PHE A 109 -12.38 -11.22 12.15
CA PHE A 109 -12.87 -11.53 13.49
C PHE A 109 -14.14 -12.39 13.49
N ARG A 110 -14.90 -12.41 12.39
CA ARG A 110 -16.03 -13.33 12.22
C ARG A 110 -15.57 -14.76 12.09
N GLY A 111 -14.58 -15.01 11.23
CA GLY A 111 -14.04 -16.34 10.97
C GLY A 111 -13.07 -16.85 12.02
N ASP A 112 -12.43 -15.96 12.76
CA ASP A 112 -11.41 -16.28 13.75
C ASP A 112 -11.94 -17.28 14.80
N ARG A 113 -11.28 -18.44 14.90
CA ARG A 113 -11.62 -19.56 15.80
C ARG A 113 -11.65 -19.14 17.27
N ARG A 114 -10.94 -18.10 17.64
CA ARG A 114 -10.80 -17.60 19.03
C ARG A 114 -11.82 -16.53 19.40
N ILE A 115 -12.44 -15.88 18.42
CA ILE A 115 -13.34 -14.73 18.63
C ILE A 115 -14.75 -15.01 18.14
N GLY A 116 -14.95 -15.05 16.84
CA GLY A 116 -16.26 -15.20 16.19
C GLY A 116 -16.65 -16.64 15.97
N ASN A 117 -15.68 -17.46 15.66
CA ASN A 117 -15.80 -18.92 15.43
C ASN A 117 -16.92 -19.32 14.44
N ASP A 118 -17.17 -18.47 13.41
CA ASP A 118 -18.11 -18.80 12.34
C ASP A 118 -17.42 -19.72 11.33
N LYS A 119 -17.51 -21.04 11.59
CA LYS A 119 -16.89 -22.03 10.74
C LYS A 119 -17.38 -21.96 9.30
N LYS A 120 -18.70 -21.76 9.06
CA LYS A 120 -19.25 -21.70 7.70
C LYS A 120 -18.69 -20.52 6.91
N PHE A 121 -18.38 -19.43 7.57
CA PHE A 121 -17.70 -18.29 6.96
C PHE A 121 -16.23 -18.62 6.73
N SER A 122 -15.53 -19.15 7.73
CA SER A 122 -14.12 -19.52 7.65
C SER A 122 -13.85 -20.55 6.53
N ASP A 123 -14.71 -21.54 6.35
CA ASP A 123 -14.61 -22.54 5.28
C ASP A 123 -14.73 -21.93 3.85
N LYS A 124 -15.11 -20.64 3.74
CA LYS A 124 -15.16 -19.90 2.48
C LYS A 124 -14.11 -18.79 2.37
N VAL A 125 -13.15 -18.79 3.27
CA VAL A 125 -12.04 -17.83 3.25
C VAL A 125 -10.81 -18.53 2.67
N VAL A 126 -10.21 -17.89 1.67
CA VAL A 126 -8.86 -18.18 1.19
C VAL A 126 -7.96 -17.06 1.73
N LEU A 127 -6.95 -17.43 2.47
CA LEU A 127 -5.93 -16.50 2.94
C LEU A 127 -4.93 -16.25 1.81
N VAL A 128 -4.50 -15.01 1.69
CA VAL A 128 -3.43 -14.61 0.78
C VAL A 128 -2.39 -13.82 1.58
N ASP A 129 -1.14 -13.97 1.18
CA ASP A 129 -0.13 -13.03 1.61
C ASP A 129 -0.38 -11.73 0.87
N GLU A 130 -0.04 -10.64 1.47
CA GLU A 130 -0.25 -9.34 0.87
C GLU A 130 -1.37 -9.37 -0.20
N ASN A 131 -1.21 -8.76 -1.33
CA ASN A 131 -2.31 -8.63 -2.31
C ASN A 131 -2.02 -9.29 -3.64
N GLU A 132 -0.92 -9.94 -3.70
CA GLU A 132 -0.31 -10.40 -4.91
C GLU A 132 -1.02 -11.60 -5.54
N MET A 133 -1.71 -12.38 -4.71
CA MET A 133 -2.38 -13.61 -5.15
C MET A 133 -3.84 -13.42 -5.53
N THR A 134 -4.32 -12.18 -5.57
CA THR A 134 -5.75 -11.91 -5.78
C THR A 134 -6.27 -12.29 -7.17
N ALA A 135 -5.39 -12.38 -8.17
CA ALA A 135 -5.78 -12.81 -9.52
C ALA A 135 -6.40 -14.21 -9.54
N VAL A 136 -5.88 -15.15 -8.74
CA VAL A 136 -6.42 -16.51 -8.63
C VAL A 136 -7.79 -16.58 -7.96
N MET A 137 -8.29 -15.47 -7.45
CA MET A 137 -9.59 -15.36 -6.80
C MET A 137 -10.69 -14.83 -7.72
N MET A 138 -10.36 -14.35 -8.92
CA MET A 138 -11.31 -13.68 -9.82
C MET A 138 -12.49 -14.55 -10.21
N GLY A 139 -12.28 -15.85 -10.40
CA GLY A 139 -13.32 -16.81 -10.76
C GLY A 139 -14.02 -17.49 -9.58
N PHE A 140 -13.82 -17.05 -8.34
CA PHE A 140 -14.48 -17.60 -7.16
C PHE A 140 -15.45 -16.58 -6.53
N PRO A 141 -16.66 -16.37 -7.04
CA PRO A 141 -17.56 -15.30 -6.59
C PRO A 141 -18.05 -15.49 -5.14
N THR A 142 -18.08 -16.71 -4.64
CA THR A 142 -18.58 -17.05 -3.30
C THR A 142 -17.50 -17.02 -2.23
N LEU A 143 -16.24 -17.19 -2.62
CA LEU A 143 -15.11 -17.18 -1.69
C LEU A 143 -14.71 -15.75 -1.29
N LYS A 144 -14.19 -15.64 -0.08
CA LYS A 144 -13.59 -14.43 0.48
C LYS A 144 -12.07 -14.56 0.44
N CYS A 145 -11.42 -13.52 -0.04
CA CYS A 145 -9.98 -13.38 -0.01
C CYS A 145 -9.62 -12.44 1.13
N LEU A 146 -8.83 -12.87 2.06
CA LEU A 146 -8.41 -12.07 3.21
C LEU A 146 -6.91 -12.24 3.44
N SER A 147 -6.20 -11.14 3.73
CA SER A 147 -4.89 -11.19 4.34
C SER A 147 -5.03 -11.01 5.85
N ARG A 148 -4.40 -11.86 6.63
CA ARG A 148 -4.50 -11.81 8.09
C ARG A 148 -3.37 -11.00 8.74
N GLU A 149 -2.25 -10.84 8.06
CA GLU A 149 -1.08 -10.08 8.50
C GLU A 149 -1.18 -8.60 8.13
N THR A 150 -1.67 -8.26 6.95
CA THR A 150 -1.79 -6.89 6.44
C THR A 150 -2.46 -5.91 7.41
N PRO A 151 -3.58 -6.25 8.09
CA PRO A 151 -4.16 -5.32 9.07
C PRO A 151 -3.28 -5.07 10.29
N SER A 152 -2.49 -6.06 10.71
CA SER A 152 -1.65 -5.94 11.91
C SER A 152 -0.35 -5.19 11.65
N THR A 153 0.13 -5.21 10.42
CA THR A 153 1.39 -4.58 9.99
C THR A 153 1.14 -3.37 9.11
N TYR A 154 0.87 -3.59 7.85
CA TYR A 154 0.75 -2.61 6.79
C TYR A 154 -0.21 -1.46 7.10
N VAL A 155 -1.48 -1.80 7.40
CA VAL A 155 -2.48 -0.79 7.74
C VAL A 155 -2.20 -0.16 9.10
N SER A 156 -1.75 -0.96 10.07
CA SER A 156 -1.40 -0.44 11.40
C SER A 156 -0.27 0.58 11.35
N VAL A 157 0.74 0.37 10.51
CA VAL A 157 1.88 1.30 10.34
C VAL A 157 1.44 2.62 9.72
N LEU A 158 0.49 2.61 8.78
CA LEU A 158 -0.12 3.85 8.24
C LEU A 158 -0.79 4.68 9.35
N LEU A 159 -1.37 4.01 10.34
CA LEU A 159 -2.11 4.65 11.42
C LEU A 159 -1.19 5.10 12.56
N ASN A 160 -0.20 4.27 12.90
CA ASN A 160 0.74 4.47 13.99
C ASN A 160 2.14 4.02 13.56
N GLN A 161 3.07 4.94 13.39
CA GLN A 161 4.43 4.65 12.93
C GLN A 161 5.19 3.61 13.77
N HIS A 162 4.82 3.43 15.04
CA HIS A 162 5.45 2.47 15.96
C HIS A 162 4.75 1.10 16.00
N ALA A 163 3.78 0.86 15.11
CA ALA A 163 2.94 -0.34 15.15
C ALA A 163 3.71 -1.64 14.87
N ALA A 164 4.74 -1.58 14.03
CA ALA A 164 5.52 -2.76 13.62
C ALA A 164 6.71 -3.08 14.53
N GLU A 165 7.20 -2.13 15.34
CA GLU A 165 8.46 -2.28 16.12
C GLU A 165 8.49 -3.57 16.95
N HIS A 166 7.43 -3.86 17.67
CA HIS A 166 7.33 -5.05 18.49
C HIS A 166 7.45 -6.35 17.67
N TYR A 167 6.82 -6.39 16.51
CA TYR A 167 6.82 -7.58 15.67
C TYR A 167 8.14 -7.79 14.95
N ILE A 168 8.82 -6.71 14.56
CA ILE A 168 10.19 -6.75 14.04
C ILE A 168 11.12 -7.35 15.11
N ASP A 169 11.04 -6.85 16.34
CA ASP A 169 11.85 -7.36 17.45
C ASP A 169 11.58 -8.85 17.72
N VAL A 170 10.31 -9.27 17.71
CA VAL A 170 9.91 -10.69 17.87
C VAL A 170 10.47 -11.57 16.76
N ALA A 171 10.45 -11.09 15.52
CA ALA A 171 10.97 -11.84 14.38
C ALA A 171 12.50 -12.02 14.47
N GLN A 172 13.21 -10.97 14.84
CA GLN A 172 14.67 -11.01 15.03
C GLN A 172 15.08 -11.88 16.24
N GLU A 173 14.34 -11.79 17.34
CA GLU A 173 14.54 -12.69 18.50
C GLU A 173 14.29 -14.16 18.13
N TYR A 174 13.37 -14.44 17.22
CA TYR A 174 13.13 -15.79 16.68
C TYR A 174 14.27 -16.28 15.78
N GLY A 175 15.07 -15.37 15.22
CA GLY A 175 16.25 -15.66 14.41
C GLY A 175 16.13 -15.28 12.93
N LEU A 176 15.17 -14.43 12.56
CA LEU A 176 15.19 -13.81 11.23
C LEU A 176 16.35 -12.82 11.15
N ALA A 177 16.89 -12.67 9.94
CA ALA A 177 18.01 -11.76 9.72
C ALA A 177 17.52 -10.31 9.72
N GLY A 178 18.12 -9.45 10.55
CA GLY A 178 17.75 -8.03 10.63
C GLY A 178 18.28 -7.16 9.48
N ASP A 179 18.86 -7.76 8.44
CA ASP A 179 19.33 -7.09 7.21
C ASP A 179 18.41 -7.36 6.01
N VAL A 180 17.18 -7.79 6.26
CA VAL A 180 16.12 -7.96 5.26
C VAL A 180 15.00 -6.95 5.47
N CYS A 181 14.08 -6.88 4.53
CA CYS A 181 12.96 -5.95 4.59
C CYS A 181 12.11 -6.15 5.88
N PRO A 182 11.88 -5.11 6.70
CA PRO A 182 11.15 -5.21 7.95
C PRO A 182 9.65 -5.48 7.78
N MET A 183 9.09 -5.33 6.57
CA MET A 183 7.69 -5.63 6.30
C MET A 183 7.41 -7.14 6.46
N PRO A 184 8.08 -8.06 5.73
CA PRO A 184 7.92 -9.50 5.94
C PRO A 184 8.39 -9.96 7.33
N GLU A 185 9.39 -9.29 7.93
CA GLU A 185 9.77 -9.55 9.30
C GLU A 185 8.63 -9.29 10.28
N ALA A 186 7.98 -8.12 10.17
CA ALA A 186 6.84 -7.78 11.02
C ALA A 186 5.67 -8.76 10.85
N GLU A 187 5.38 -9.17 9.61
CA GLU A 187 4.33 -10.17 9.33
C GLU A 187 4.64 -11.54 9.95
N ALA A 188 5.88 -11.99 9.81
CA ALA A 188 6.35 -13.18 10.50
C ALA A 188 6.27 -13.02 12.03
N GLY A 189 6.65 -11.86 12.56
CA GLY A 189 6.57 -11.52 13.98
C GLY A 189 5.15 -11.57 14.53
N VAL A 190 4.16 -11.09 13.79
CA VAL A 190 2.72 -11.22 14.15
C VAL A 190 2.33 -12.70 14.28
N SER A 191 2.77 -13.52 13.35
CA SER A 191 2.51 -14.96 13.37
C SER A 191 3.25 -15.66 14.51
N ILE A 192 4.51 -15.32 14.78
CA ILE A 192 5.33 -15.87 15.88
C ILE A 192 4.73 -15.49 17.24
N ASP A 193 4.29 -14.24 17.44
CA ASP A 193 3.69 -13.73 18.68
C ASP A 193 2.25 -14.23 18.91
N ASP A 194 1.73 -15.09 18.03
CA ASP A 194 0.34 -15.57 18.07
C ASP A 194 -0.70 -14.42 18.03
N ASP A 195 -0.37 -13.32 17.36
CA ASP A 195 -1.22 -12.11 17.30
C ASP A 195 -1.97 -11.96 15.97
N ALA A 196 -1.99 -13.02 15.14
CA ALA A 196 -2.78 -13.11 13.91
C ALA A 196 -4.11 -13.85 14.14
N PRO A 197 -5.21 -13.48 13.47
CA PRO A 197 -6.46 -14.25 13.47
C PRO A 197 -6.28 -15.66 12.88
N VAL A 198 -6.99 -16.66 13.42
CA VAL A 198 -6.94 -18.06 12.96
C VAL A 198 -8.23 -18.42 12.25
N LEU A 199 -8.22 -18.41 10.91
CA LEU A 199 -9.36 -18.71 10.05
C LEU A 199 -8.86 -19.12 8.66
N GLY A 200 -9.75 -19.63 7.83
CA GLY A 200 -9.51 -19.95 6.43
C GLY A 200 -9.65 -21.45 6.14
N ALA A 201 -10.02 -21.76 4.91
CA ALA A 201 -10.05 -23.11 4.36
C ALA A 201 -8.66 -23.51 3.85
N CYS A 202 -7.96 -22.58 3.23
CA CYS A 202 -6.60 -22.73 2.73
C CYS A 202 -5.92 -21.35 2.60
N ALA A 203 -4.63 -21.36 2.31
CA ALA A 203 -3.86 -20.18 2.00
C ALA A 203 -3.15 -20.34 0.65
N VAL A 204 -3.00 -19.24 -0.08
CA VAL A 204 -2.16 -19.14 -1.28
C VAL A 204 -1.16 -18.03 -1.02
N GLN A 205 0.12 -18.38 -1.04
CA GLN A 205 1.21 -17.45 -0.81
C GLN A 205 2.17 -17.46 -1.97
N CYS A 206 2.86 -16.35 -2.20
CA CYS A 206 3.94 -16.30 -3.15
C CYS A 206 5.28 -16.25 -2.42
N ASN A 207 6.20 -17.09 -2.83
CA ASN A 207 7.52 -17.18 -2.20
C ASN A 207 8.59 -16.29 -2.84
N THR A 208 8.22 -15.45 -3.78
CA THR A 208 9.19 -14.70 -4.59
C THR A 208 8.78 -13.27 -4.86
N THR A 209 8.95 -12.39 -3.89
CA THR A 209 9.17 -10.98 -4.22
C THR A 209 10.64 -10.65 -3.97
N CYS A 210 11.19 -11.06 -2.82
CA CYS A 210 12.57 -10.82 -2.42
C CYS A 210 13.01 -11.84 -1.35
N ASP A 211 14.24 -11.74 -0.86
CA ASP A 211 14.77 -12.55 0.25
C ASP A 211 13.96 -12.38 1.54
N GLY A 212 13.53 -11.16 1.86
CA GLY A 212 12.68 -10.91 3.03
C GLY A 212 11.34 -11.63 2.96
N SER A 213 10.62 -11.52 1.83
CA SER A 213 9.34 -12.22 1.62
C SER A 213 9.51 -13.73 1.65
N LEU A 214 10.59 -14.26 1.08
CA LEU A 214 10.87 -15.70 1.12
C LEU A 214 11.01 -16.21 2.56
N LEU A 215 11.74 -15.47 3.41
CA LEU A 215 11.94 -15.82 4.82
C LEU A 215 10.64 -15.68 5.62
N GLY A 216 9.95 -14.54 5.49
CA GLY A 216 8.71 -14.25 6.19
C GLY A 216 7.60 -15.26 5.86
N ASN A 217 7.37 -15.51 4.57
CA ASN A 217 6.36 -16.45 4.09
C ASN A 217 6.68 -17.90 4.52
N GLY A 218 7.95 -18.26 4.60
CA GLY A 218 8.37 -19.57 5.13
C GLY A 218 7.95 -19.77 6.58
N VAL A 219 8.08 -18.74 7.43
CA VAL A 219 7.65 -18.78 8.84
C VAL A 219 6.13 -18.82 8.93
N ILE A 220 5.44 -17.97 8.18
CA ILE A 220 3.96 -17.88 8.16
C ILE A 220 3.35 -19.19 7.68
N SER A 221 3.87 -19.79 6.61
CA SER A 221 3.38 -21.07 6.07
C SER A 221 3.54 -22.20 7.09
N LYS A 222 4.71 -22.27 7.72
CA LYS A 222 4.95 -23.27 8.76
C LYS A 222 3.93 -23.14 9.90
N ARG A 223 3.61 -21.93 10.32
CA ARG A 223 2.59 -21.66 11.33
C ARG A 223 1.23 -22.11 10.88
N LEU A 224 0.81 -21.70 9.67
CA LEU A 224 -0.49 -22.05 9.09
C LEU A 224 -0.70 -23.56 9.03
N GLU A 225 0.27 -24.31 8.49
CA GLU A 225 0.14 -25.75 8.28
C GLU A 225 0.26 -26.54 9.59
N LEU A 226 1.28 -26.27 10.40
CA LEU A 226 1.61 -27.14 11.53
C LEU A 226 0.82 -26.80 12.80
N GLU A 227 0.48 -25.53 13.01
CA GLU A 227 -0.17 -25.09 14.24
C GLU A 227 -1.65 -24.77 14.02
N ASP A 228 -2.00 -24.10 12.90
CA ASP A 228 -3.37 -23.70 12.60
C ASP A 228 -4.13 -24.76 11.79
N GLY A 229 -3.41 -25.72 11.19
CA GLY A 229 -4.00 -26.80 10.37
C GLY A 229 -4.65 -26.25 9.09
N ILE A 230 -4.10 -25.20 8.51
CA ILE A 230 -4.57 -24.55 7.27
C ILE A 230 -3.58 -24.91 6.16
N PRO A 231 -4.00 -25.67 5.14
CA PRO A 231 -3.11 -26.02 4.03
C PRO A 231 -2.68 -24.80 3.23
N VAL A 232 -1.41 -24.78 2.78
CA VAL A 232 -0.80 -23.68 2.07
C VAL A 232 -0.35 -24.11 0.68
N PHE A 233 -0.68 -23.34 -0.34
CA PHE A 233 -0.10 -23.45 -1.67
C PHE A 233 0.96 -22.35 -1.81
N GLN A 234 2.20 -22.76 -2.09
CA GLN A 234 3.29 -21.84 -2.38
C GLN A 234 3.38 -21.65 -3.90
N LEU A 235 2.93 -20.51 -4.39
CA LEU A 235 3.05 -20.18 -5.81
C LEU A 235 4.48 -19.73 -6.09
N ALA A 236 5.13 -20.43 -7.00
CA ALA A 236 6.47 -20.07 -7.45
C ALA A 236 6.36 -19.08 -8.62
N ALA A 237 6.58 -17.80 -8.36
CA ALA A 237 6.70 -16.81 -9.43
C ALA A 237 8.08 -16.95 -10.10
N PRO A 238 8.14 -17.16 -11.44
CA PRO A 238 9.41 -17.34 -12.12
C PRO A 238 10.16 -16.01 -12.29
N LEU A 239 11.48 -16.07 -12.23
CA LEU A 239 12.33 -14.98 -12.69
C LEU A 239 12.22 -14.84 -14.20
N ARG A 240 12.48 -13.63 -14.73
CA ARG A 240 12.45 -13.35 -16.18
C ARG A 240 11.09 -13.66 -16.83
N HIS A 241 10.02 -13.35 -16.16
CA HIS A 241 8.63 -13.65 -16.53
C HIS A 241 8.20 -13.16 -17.94
N ARG A 242 9.02 -12.38 -18.63
CA ARG A 242 8.74 -11.88 -19.99
C ARG A 242 9.13 -12.86 -21.10
N GLU A 243 9.79 -13.98 -20.78
CA GLU A 243 10.17 -15.02 -21.74
C GLU A 243 9.00 -16.01 -21.94
N ASP A 244 8.76 -16.47 -23.17
CA ASP A 244 7.56 -17.26 -23.52
C ASP A 244 7.44 -18.57 -22.73
N ASP A 245 8.54 -19.31 -22.53
CA ASP A 245 8.57 -20.53 -21.75
C ASP A 245 8.33 -20.28 -20.24
N VAL A 246 8.75 -19.14 -19.77
CA VAL A 246 8.50 -18.70 -18.39
C VAL A 246 7.03 -18.32 -18.19
N GLN A 247 6.40 -17.73 -19.21
CA GLN A 247 4.96 -17.43 -19.18
C GLN A 247 4.11 -18.71 -19.14
N GLU A 248 4.49 -19.77 -19.87
CA GLU A 248 3.80 -21.07 -19.78
C GLU A 248 3.90 -21.66 -18.37
N TYR A 249 5.09 -21.62 -17.77
CA TYR A 249 5.28 -22.08 -16.39
C TYR A 249 4.40 -21.28 -15.41
N ALA A 250 4.38 -19.95 -15.50
CA ALA A 250 3.57 -19.09 -14.65
C ALA A 250 2.06 -19.37 -14.81
N ALA A 251 1.60 -19.56 -16.05
CA ALA A 251 0.21 -19.93 -16.32
C ALA A 251 -0.15 -21.31 -15.73
N GLN A 252 0.79 -22.26 -15.74
CA GLN A 252 0.58 -23.57 -15.11
C GLN A 252 0.50 -23.45 -13.58
N GLU A 253 1.31 -22.60 -12.95
CA GLU A 253 1.21 -22.33 -11.51
C GLU A 253 -0.14 -21.71 -11.12
N ILE A 254 -0.71 -20.84 -11.96
CA ILE A 254 -2.06 -20.30 -11.76
C ILE A 254 -3.11 -21.43 -11.83
N ARG A 255 -3.00 -22.36 -12.80
CA ARG A 255 -3.90 -23.54 -12.89
C ARG A 255 -3.79 -24.40 -11.62
N ASN A 256 -2.58 -24.63 -11.14
CA ASN A 256 -2.33 -25.41 -9.93
C ASN A 256 -2.93 -24.74 -8.68
N ALA A 257 -2.77 -23.41 -8.53
CA ALA A 257 -3.34 -22.64 -7.43
C ALA A 257 -4.89 -22.69 -7.45
N ILE A 258 -5.51 -22.55 -8.63
CA ILE A 258 -6.96 -22.66 -8.78
C ILE A 258 -7.43 -24.07 -8.39
N ALA A 259 -6.77 -25.13 -8.87
CA ALA A 259 -7.10 -26.51 -8.52
C ALA A 259 -6.98 -26.78 -7.01
N PHE A 260 -5.94 -26.23 -6.38
CA PHE A 260 -5.74 -26.30 -4.94
C PHE A 260 -6.88 -25.63 -4.16
N ILE A 261 -7.31 -24.43 -4.59
CA ILE A 261 -8.44 -23.73 -3.96
C ILE A 261 -9.73 -24.53 -4.12
N GLU A 262 -9.99 -25.09 -5.32
CA GLU A 262 -11.16 -25.95 -5.57
C GLU A 262 -11.17 -27.18 -4.65
N GLU A 263 -10.04 -27.83 -4.46
CA GLU A 263 -9.89 -29.02 -3.62
C GLU A 263 -10.22 -28.71 -2.15
N HIS A 264 -9.68 -27.61 -1.61
CA HIS A 264 -9.78 -27.29 -0.19
C HIS A 264 -11.07 -26.54 0.20
N THR A 265 -11.72 -25.86 -0.75
CA THR A 265 -12.96 -25.11 -0.49
C THR A 265 -14.23 -25.83 -0.98
N GLY A 266 -14.08 -26.76 -1.91
CA GLY A 266 -15.20 -27.41 -2.62
C GLY A 266 -15.94 -26.51 -3.62
N GLU A 267 -15.54 -25.23 -3.74
CA GLU A 267 -16.09 -24.30 -4.73
C GLU A 267 -15.43 -24.53 -6.09
N LYS A 268 -16.17 -24.25 -7.17
CA LYS A 268 -15.64 -24.41 -8.53
C LYS A 268 -15.40 -23.07 -9.19
N TRP A 269 -14.38 -23.02 -10.05
CA TRP A 269 -14.07 -21.86 -10.85
C TRP A 269 -15.24 -21.50 -11.78
N ASP A 270 -15.65 -20.23 -11.75
CA ASP A 270 -16.71 -19.66 -12.58
C ASP A 270 -16.13 -18.69 -13.60
N TRP A 271 -16.12 -19.07 -14.86
CA TRP A 271 -15.64 -18.27 -15.96
C TRP A 271 -16.40 -16.95 -16.14
N LYS A 272 -17.73 -16.96 -15.89
CA LYS A 272 -18.52 -15.74 -15.96
C LYS A 272 -18.04 -14.72 -14.92
N ALA A 273 -17.81 -15.17 -13.68
CA ALA A 273 -17.30 -14.32 -12.61
C ALA A 273 -15.90 -13.78 -12.95
N TYR A 274 -15.03 -14.61 -13.54
CA TYR A 274 -13.72 -14.19 -14.01
C TYR A 274 -13.81 -13.05 -15.04
N PHE A 275 -14.58 -13.22 -16.11
CA PHE A 275 -14.70 -12.21 -17.16
C PHE A 275 -15.35 -10.90 -16.68
N GLU A 276 -16.28 -10.98 -15.73
CA GLU A 276 -16.84 -9.79 -15.06
C GLU A 276 -15.76 -9.05 -14.22
N CYS A 277 -14.86 -9.78 -13.56
CA CYS A 277 -13.72 -9.20 -12.87
C CYS A 277 -12.72 -8.57 -13.87
N ALA A 278 -12.40 -9.27 -14.96
CA ALA A 278 -11.51 -8.77 -16.01
C ALA A 278 -11.99 -7.44 -16.61
N GLU A 279 -13.31 -7.32 -16.87
CA GLU A 279 -13.91 -6.05 -17.33
C GLU A 279 -13.69 -4.92 -16.33
N ARG A 280 -13.84 -5.19 -15.03
CA ARG A 280 -13.61 -4.18 -13.98
C ARG A 280 -12.15 -3.80 -13.85
N VAL A 281 -11.22 -4.75 -13.99
CA VAL A 281 -9.77 -4.49 -14.01
C VAL A 281 -9.40 -3.61 -15.20
N ASN A 282 -9.88 -3.94 -16.41
CA ASN A 282 -9.65 -3.13 -17.60
C ASN A 282 -10.18 -1.70 -17.44
N TYR A 283 -11.36 -1.56 -16.83
CA TYR A 283 -11.94 -0.23 -16.56
C TYR A 283 -11.07 0.58 -15.58
N ALA A 284 -10.61 -0.03 -14.49
CA ALA A 284 -9.73 0.62 -13.53
C ALA A 284 -8.38 1.02 -14.16
N THR A 285 -7.80 0.13 -14.97
CA THR A 285 -6.57 0.43 -15.73
C THR A 285 -6.76 1.61 -16.67
N LYS A 286 -7.87 1.66 -17.41
CA LYS A 286 -8.20 2.78 -18.28
C LYS A 286 -8.28 4.10 -17.51
N CYS A 287 -8.99 4.14 -16.39
CA CYS A 287 -9.08 5.33 -15.56
C CYS A 287 -7.70 5.81 -15.09
N ARG A 288 -6.85 4.90 -14.64
CA ARG A 288 -5.48 5.25 -14.20
C ARG A 288 -4.61 5.78 -15.33
N LEU A 289 -4.68 5.19 -16.51
CA LEU A 289 -3.98 5.72 -17.68
C LEU A 289 -4.45 7.15 -18.02
N GLU A 290 -5.75 7.43 -17.94
CA GLU A 290 -6.28 8.79 -18.13
C GLU A 290 -5.74 9.77 -17.08
N TRP A 291 -5.61 9.35 -15.81
CA TRP A 291 -5.03 10.19 -14.75
C TRP A 291 -3.55 10.45 -15.00
N LEU A 292 -2.79 9.43 -15.39
CA LEU A 292 -1.37 9.57 -15.73
C LEU A 292 -1.17 10.50 -16.94
N GLU A 293 -2.03 10.43 -17.96
CA GLU A 293 -1.97 11.37 -19.09
C GLU A 293 -2.22 12.83 -18.65
N MET A 294 -3.16 13.07 -17.73
CA MET A 294 -3.34 14.40 -17.14
C MET A 294 -2.09 14.86 -16.38
N ASN A 295 -1.42 13.95 -15.69
CA ASN A 295 -0.23 14.26 -14.89
C ASN A 295 1.00 14.59 -15.75
N LYS A 296 1.02 14.21 -17.03
CA LYS A 296 2.07 14.64 -17.99
C LYS A 296 1.97 16.13 -18.37
N THR A 297 0.86 16.77 -18.08
CA THR A 297 0.59 18.18 -18.40
C THR A 297 0.96 19.14 -17.26
N ASP A 298 0.76 20.45 -17.47
CA ASP A 298 0.96 21.48 -16.44
C ASP A 298 -0.10 21.45 -15.32
N TYR A 299 -1.14 20.62 -15.49
CA TYR A 299 -2.29 20.54 -14.59
C TYR A 299 -2.55 19.10 -14.11
N PRO A 300 -1.60 18.47 -13.39
CA PRO A 300 -1.79 17.15 -12.81
C PRO A 300 -2.95 17.18 -11.81
N GLN A 301 -3.75 16.09 -11.76
CA GLN A 301 -4.97 16.06 -10.96
C GLN A 301 -5.02 14.90 -9.97
N VAL A 302 -4.55 13.70 -10.34
CA VAL A 302 -4.52 12.52 -9.46
C VAL A 302 -3.05 12.11 -9.29
N PHE A 303 -2.41 12.60 -8.25
CA PHE A 303 -0.97 12.42 -8.04
C PHE A 303 -0.63 12.39 -6.54
N GLY A 304 0.62 12.12 -6.22
CA GLY A 304 1.11 12.06 -4.84
C GLY A 304 0.42 10.98 -4.02
N SER A 305 0.10 11.28 -2.77
CA SER A 305 -0.54 10.32 -1.86
C SER A 305 -1.88 9.82 -2.36
N ASN A 306 -2.64 10.64 -3.11
CA ASN A 306 -3.91 10.23 -3.69
C ASN A 306 -3.71 9.11 -4.72
N LEU A 307 -2.70 9.22 -5.59
CA LEU A 307 -2.42 8.19 -6.57
C LEU A 307 -1.81 6.95 -5.92
N ALA A 308 -0.77 7.12 -5.10
CA ALA A 308 -0.01 6.03 -4.50
C ALA A 308 -0.88 5.14 -3.60
N LEU A 309 -1.48 5.71 -2.57
CA LEU A 309 -2.28 4.98 -1.59
C LEU A 309 -3.52 4.32 -2.23
N TYR A 310 -4.16 5.01 -3.16
CA TYR A 310 -5.34 4.47 -3.83
C TYR A 310 -4.99 3.33 -4.79
N THR A 311 -3.91 3.48 -5.57
CA THR A 311 -3.47 2.43 -6.49
C THR A 311 -3.07 1.17 -5.73
N GLU A 312 -2.31 1.33 -4.68
CA GLU A 312 -1.91 0.24 -3.80
C GLU A 312 -3.13 -0.47 -3.19
N THR A 313 -4.06 0.28 -2.60
CA THR A 313 -5.28 -0.29 -2.02
C THR A 313 -6.16 -0.98 -3.07
N ASN A 314 -6.28 -0.43 -4.28
CA ASN A 314 -7.04 -1.05 -5.36
C ASN A 314 -6.39 -2.36 -5.84
N TYR A 315 -5.08 -2.42 -5.83
CA TYR A 315 -4.34 -3.67 -6.07
C TYR A 315 -4.63 -4.69 -4.98
N MET A 316 -4.64 -4.24 -3.74
CA MET A 316 -5.01 -4.99 -2.54
C MET A 316 -6.48 -5.45 -2.54
N ALA A 317 -7.36 -4.74 -3.20
CA ALA A 317 -8.79 -4.99 -3.19
C ALA A 317 -9.24 -6.03 -4.21
N ILE A 318 -8.37 -6.99 -4.53
CA ILE A 318 -8.82 -8.22 -5.14
C ILE A 318 -9.25 -8.08 -6.61
N CYS A 319 -8.34 -7.68 -7.48
CA CYS A 319 -8.45 -7.84 -8.94
C CYS A 319 -9.90 -7.73 -9.47
N GLY A 320 -10.58 -6.62 -9.20
CA GLY A 320 -11.92 -6.39 -9.70
C GLY A 320 -13.06 -7.12 -8.97
N LYS A 321 -12.80 -7.90 -7.90
CA LYS A 321 -13.88 -8.54 -7.11
C LYS A 321 -14.73 -7.56 -6.31
N VAL A 322 -14.22 -6.37 -6.00
CA VAL A 322 -14.94 -5.34 -5.24
C VAL A 322 -15.55 -4.31 -6.20
N PRO A 323 -16.85 -4.40 -6.56
CA PRO A 323 -17.48 -3.52 -7.55
C PRO A 323 -17.48 -2.04 -7.17
N ALA A 324 -17.35 -1.72 -5.87
CA ALA A 324 -17.34 -0.33 -5.36
C ALA A 324 -16.19 0.50 -5.94
N PHE A 325 -15.03 -0.11 -6.24
CA PHE A 325 -13.91 0.59 -6.85
C PHE A 325 -14.27 1.19 -8.21
N ARG A 326 -15.03 0.50 -9.06
CA ARG A 326 -15.46 1.02 -10.36
C ARG A 326 -16.21 2.35 -10.26
N GLU A 327 -17.09 2.48 -9.26
CA GLU A 327 -17.84 3.72 -9.06
C GLU A 327 -16.96 4.85 -8.51
N VAL A 328 -16.00 4.52 -7.67
CA VAL A 328 -15.02 5.49 -7.15
C VAL A 328 -14.10 5.95 -8.27
N ASP A 329 -13.53 5.03 -9.07
CA ASP A 329 -12.72 5.36 -10.25
C ASP A 329 -13.45 6.33 -11.18
N ARG A 330 -14.72 6.05 -11.47
CA ARG A 330 -15.57 6.92 -12.28
C ARG A 330 -15.72 8.33 -11.70
N LYS A 331 -15.94 8.43 -10.39
CA LYS A 331 -16.09 9.72 -9.68
C LYS A 331 -14.78 10.50 -9.64
N ILE A 332 -13.67 9.83 -9.38
CA ILE A 332 -12.33 10.43 -9.40
C ILE A 332 -12.05 10.99 -10.79
N THR A 333 -12.23 10.19 -11.84
CA THR A 333 -12.04 10.63 -13.23
C THR A 333 -12.87 11.85 -13.55
N GLN A 334 -14.16 11.87 -13.19
CA GLN A 334 -15.04 13.03 -13.42
C GLN A 334 -14.59 14.30 -12.68
N LEU A 335 -14.09 14.16 -11.46
CA LEU A 335 -13.54 15.28 -10.68
C LEU A 335 -12.23 15.78 -11.30
N ALA A 336 -11.33 14.86 -11.64
CA ALA A 336 -10.06 15.15 -12.27
C ALA A 336 -10.24 15.87 -13.61
N GLU A 337 -11.09 15.35 -14.50
CA GLU A 337 -11.42 16.01 -15.77
C GLU A 337 -11.99 17.42 -15.58
N ARG A 338 -12.89 17.60 -14.59
CA ARG A 338 -13.48 18.91 -14.29
C ARG A 338 -12.43 19.92 -13.87
N ALA A 339 -11.51 19.51 -13.00
CA ALA A 339 -10.41 20.33 -12.53
C ALA A 339 -9.43 20.64 -13.65
N TYR A 340 -9.08 19.63 -14.45
CA TYR A 340 -8.20 19.76 -15.61
C TYR A 340 -8.74 20.77 -16.64
N ARG A 341 -10.01 20.65 -17.04
CA ARG A 341 -10.66 21.61 -17.97
C ARG A 341 -10.67 23.04 -17.44
N LYS A 342 -10.63 23.22 -16.13
CA LYS A 342 -10.53 24.53 -15.47
C LYS A 342 -9.11 24.97 -15.20
N GLN A 343 -8.13 24.19 -15.61
CA GLN A 343 -6.70 24.43 -15.38
C GLN A 343 -6.36 24.66 -13.89
N LYS A 344 -6.99 23.87 -13.01
CA LYS A 344 -6.77 23.99 -11.57
C LYS A 344 -5.45 23.34 -11.17
N LYS A 345 -4.79 23.96 -10.18
CA LYS A 345 -3.64 23.40 -9.47
C LYS A 345 -4.03 23.03 -8.04
N ALA A 346 -3.50 21.92 -7.53
CA ALA A 346 -3.75 21.44 -6.18
C ALA A 346 -3.09 22.32 -5.11
N ALA A 347 -1.97 22.97 -5.43
CA ALA A 347 -1.27 23.91 -4.57
C ALA A 347 -1.03 25.24 -5.28
N ASN A 348 -0.66 26.25 -4.51
CA ASN A 348 -0.46 27.59 -5.03
C ASN A 348 0.73 27.69 -5.99
N GLU A 349 1.78 26.93 -5.74
CA GLU A 349 3.02 26.98 -6.50
C GLU A 349 3.50 25.57 -6.85
N TYR A 350 3.82 25.36 -8.12
CA TYR A 350 4.49 24.16 -8.64
C TYR A 350 5.87 24.60 -9.15
N ARG A 351 6.94 24.14 -8.48
CA ARG A 351 8.33 24.50 -8.84
C ARG A 351 9.01 23.36 -9.58
N HIS A 352 8.90 22.13 -9.03
CA HIS A 352 9.55 20.94 -9.56
C HIS A 352 8.51 19.88 -9.88
N ARG A 353 8.80 19.12 -10.92
CA ARG A 353 8.02 17.99 -11.38
C ARG A 353 8.79 16.72 -11.06
N ALA A 354 8.29 15.94 -10.11
CA ALA A 354 9.05 14.80 -9.61
C ALA A 354 8.41 13.45 -9.98
N ILE A 355 9.27 12.49 -10.29
CA ILE A 355 8.93 11.06 -10.22
C ILE A 355 9.39 10.55 -8.86
N VAL A 356 8.54 9.81 -8.17
CA VAL A 356 8.89 9.16 -6.90
C VAL A 356 9.25 7.72 -7.18
N TRP A 357 10.45 7.30 -6.84
CA TRP A 357 10.95 5.98 -7.19
C TRP A 357 11.45 5.22 -5.97
N GLY A 358 11.36 3.91 -6.00
CA GLY A 358 11.54 3.08 -4.83
C GLY A 358 10.25 2.89 -4.03
N VAL A 359 10.31 2.11 -2.97
CA VAL A 359 9.18 1.85 -2.09
C VAL A 359 9.19 2.86 -0.96
N GLN A 360 8.15 3.67 -0.91
CA GLN A 360 8.05 4.73 0.09
C GLN A 360 7.80 4.19 1.50
N SER A 361 8.25 4.91 2.50
CA SER A 361 8.02 4.58 3.91
C SER A 361 6.52 4.54 4.23
N HIS A 362 6.02 3.39 4.69
CA HIS A 362 4.60 3.19 4.98
C HIS A 362 4.12 4.00 6.19
N PHE A 363 4.98 4.30 7.12
CA PHE A 363 4.61 5.17 8.24
C PHE A 363 4.57 6.66 7.86
N TYR A 364 4.89 7.01 6.60
CA TYR A 364 4.96 8.42 6.18
C TYR A 364 4.40 8.67 4.76
N PHE A 365 3.25 8.12 4.40
CA PHE A 365 2.61 8.40 3.10
C PHE A 365 2.21 9.86 2.91
N ASP A 366 1.94 10.60 3.98
CA ASP A 366 1.69 12.03 3.93
C ASP A 366 2.94 12.89 3.62
N PHE A 367 4.12 12.28 3.48
CA PHE A 367 5.32 12.92 2.96
C PHE A 367 5.11 13.56 1.56
N LEU A 368 4.37 12.89 0.68
CA LEU A 368 4.10 13.43 -0.66
C LEU A 368 3.23 14.71 -0.61
N VAL A 369 2.35 14.82 0.36
CA VAL A 369 1.59 16.05 0.64
C VAL A 369 2.50 17.15 1.18
N TRP A 370 3.44 16.78 2.05
CA TRP A 370 4.44 17.69 2.58
C TRP A 370 5.38 18.23 1.49
N LEU A 371 5.89 17.38 0.58
CA LEU A 371 6.71 17.81 -0.56
C LEU A 371 6.04 18.92 -1.36
N LEU A 372 4.76 18.72 -1.69
CA LEU A 372 3.97 19.67 -2.46
C LEU A 372 3.81 21.01 -1.73
N ASN A 373 3.43 20.96 -0.46
CA ASN A 373 3.08 22.17 0.29
C ASN A 373 4.32 22.92 0.81
N CYS A 374 5.38 22.20 1.19
CA CYS A 374 6.60 22.81 1.72
C CYS A 374 7.50 23.36 0.61
N TRP A 375 7.72 22.59 -0.44
CA TRP A 375 8.72 22.88 -1.47
C TRP A 375 8.15 23.17 -2.86
N GLY A 376 6.85 22.93 -3.10
CA GLY A 376 6.25 23.01 -4.43
C GLY A 376 6.70 21.88 -5.37
N ILE A 377 7.20 20.77 -4.81
CA ILE A 377 7.57 19.58 -5.57
C ILE A 377 6.32 18.78 -5.83
N VAL A 378 5.98 18.58 -7.11
CA VAL A 378 4.77 17.86 -7.54
C VAL A 378 5.13 16.40 -7.81
N PRO A 379 4.76 15.44 -6.96
CA PRO A 379 5.03 14.03 -7.17
C PRO A 379 4.03 13.44 -8.19
N LEU A 380 4.35 13.52 -9.49
CA LEU A 380 3.46 13.25 -10.62
C LEU A 380 2.99 11.80 -10.68
N THR A 381 3.89 10.89 -10.37
CA THR A 381 3.66 9.46 -10.28
C THR A 381 4.76 8.81 -9.43
N ASP A 382 4.56 7.57 -9.06
CA ASP A 382 5.49 6.81 -8.25
C ASP A 382 5.63 5.37 -8.77
N MET A 383 6.62 4.65 -8.28
CA MET A 383 6.90 3.29 -8.70
C MET A 383 5.71 2.35 -8.46
N LEU A 384 4.95 2.55 -7.37
CA LEU A 384 3.82 1.70 -7.00
C LEU A 384 2.57 1.97 -7.86
N SER A 385 2.47 3.15 -8.46
CA SER A 385 1.32 3.56 -9.28
C SER A 385 1.45 3.16 -10.76
N MET A 386 2.55 2.53 -11.14
CA MET A 386 2.76 2.03 -12.51
C MET A 386 1.92 0.78 -12.74
N VAL A 387 0.93 0.89 -13.59
CA VAL A 387 0.00 -0.19 -13.90
C VAL A 387 0.36 -0.91 -15.19
N SER A 388 0.05 -2.21 -15.25
CA SER A 388 0.11 -2.96 -16.49
C SER A 388 -0.86 -2.35 -17.52
N THR A 389 -0.39 -2.16 -18.75
CA THR A 389 -1.21 -1.69 -19.87
C THR A 389 -1.87 -2.84 -20.64
N ARG A 390 -1.67 -4.09 -20.22
CA ARG A 390 -2.26 -5.26 -20.86
C ARG A 390 -3.77 -5.25 -20.68
N GLU A 391 -4.50 -5.33 -21.78
CA GLU A 391 -5.94 -5.50 -21.77
C GLU A 391 -6.28 -6.98 -21.60
N LEU A 392 -7.07 -7.31 -20.59
CA LEU A 392 -7.51 -8.67 -20.31
C LEU A 392 -8.66 -9.04 -21.25
N ALA A 393 -8.73 -10.29 -21.68
CA ALA A 393 -9.89 -10.80 -22.39
C ALA A 393 -11.14 -10.77 -21.50
N THR A 394 -12.28 -10.32 -22.06
CA THR A 394 -13.54 -10.13 -21.32
C THR A 394 -14.70 -10.97 -21.87
N THR A 395 -14.47 -11.72 -22.93
CA THR A 395 -15.50 -12.54 -23.61
C THR A 395 -15.25 -14.01 -23.36
N ASP A 396 -16.26 -14.73 -22.92
CA ASP A 396 -16.17 -16.17 -22.64
C ASP A 396 -16.13 -17.01 -23.92
N THR A 397 -14.91 -17.34 -24.37
CA THR A 397 -14.64 -18.29 -25.45
C THR A 397 -13.57 -19.30 -25.01
N PRO A 398 -13.45 -20.48 -25.65
CA PRO A 398 -12.41 -21.45 -25.30
C PRO A 398 -10.99 -20.84 -25.37
N GLU A 399 -10.71 -20.03 -26.37
CA GLU A 399 -9.44 -19.36 -26.58
C GLU A 399 -9.16 -18.35 -25.46
N ASN A 400 -10.17 -17.57 -25.08
CA ASN A 400 -10.04 -16.57 -24.01
C ASN A 400 -9.94 -17.23 -22.63
N ARG A 401 -10.53 -18.40 -22.42
CA ARG A 401 -10.33 -19.17 -21.19
C ARG A 401 -8.90 -19.67 -21.06
N GLU A 402 -8.28 -20.06 -22.15
CA GLU A 402 -6.85 -20.42 -22.14
C GLU A 402 -5.99 -19.17 -21.90
N GLN A 403 -6.26 -18.08 -22.62
CA GLN A 403 -5.57 -16.81 -22.45
C GLN A 403 -5.68 -16.27 -21.02
N ALA A 404 -6.78 -16.51 -20.33
CA ALA A 404 -7.02 -16.05 -18.96
C ALA A 404 -5.95 -16.51 -17.96
N TYR A 405 -5.38 -17.70 -18.13
CA TYR A 405 -4.31 -18.19 -17.26
C TYR A 405 -3.03 -17.36 -17.44
N TYR A 406 -2.71 -17.00 -18.67
CA TYR A 406 -1.58 -16.12 -18.98
C TYR A 406 -1.85 -14.68 -18.50
N ASP A 407 -3.09 -14.21 -18.60
CA ASP A 407 -3.48 -12.88 -18.12
C ASP A 407 -3.38 -12.80 -16.60
N MET A 408 -3.84 -13.81 -15.86
CA MET A 408 -3.69 -13.89 -14.41
C MET A 408 -2.22 -14.01 -13.99
N ALA A 409 -1.43 -14.83 -14.69
CA ALA A 409 0.00 -14.93 -14.48
C ALA A 409 0.68 -13.58 -14.71
N TRP A 410 0.33 -12.89 -15.79
CA TRP A 410 0.83 -11.55 -16.09
C TRP A 410 0.48 -10.54 -14.99
N LEU A 411 -0.76 -10.52 -14.50
CA LEU A 411 -1.16 -9.64 -13.39
C LEU A 411 -0.32 -9.91 -12.14
N THR A 412 -0.12 -11.18 -11.81
CA THR A 412 0.68 -11.62 -10.67
C THR A 412 2.16 -11.24 -10.83
N GLU A 413 2.75 -11.47 -12.00
CA GLU A 413 4.15 -11.20 -12.30
C GLU A 413 4.45 -9.70 -12.48
N ASN A 414 3.48 -8.94 -12.98
CA ASN A 414 3.61 -7.50 -13.17
C ASN A 414 3.14 -6.67 -11.98
N MET A 415 2.87 -7.31 -10.88
CA MET A 415 2.82 -6.60 -9.61
C MET A 415 4.14 -5.86 -9.39
N ILE A 416 4.03 -4.65 -8.93
CA ILE A 416 5.08 -3.63 -9.03
C ILE A 416 6.43 -4.09 -8.47
N MET A 417 6.42 -4.70 -7.29
CA MET A 417 7.64 -5.18 -6.67
C MET A 417 8.26 -6.35 -7.45
N ARG A 418 7.44 -7.27 -7.96
CA ARG A 418 7.91 -8.42 -8.74
C ARG A 418 8.49 -8.01 -10.08
N ASN A 419 7.75 -7.22 -10.85
CA ASN A 419 8.20 -6.79 -12.17
C ASN A 419 9.59 -6.15 -12.09
N ARG A 420 9.83 -5.31 -11.09
CA ARG A 420 11.08 -4.58 -10.97
C ARG A 420 12.20 -5.39 -10.34
N THR A 421 11.92 -6.20 -9.33
CA THR A 421 12.94 -7.06 -8.73
C THR A 421 13.28 -8.26 -9.61
N HIS A 422 12.31 -8.84 -10.30
CA HIS A 422 12.47 -10.02 -11.14
C HIS A 422 12.76 -9.71 -12.61
N GLY A 423 12.38 -8.54 -13.10
CA GLY A 423 12.71 -8.05 -14.44
C GLY A 423 14.19 -7.69 -14.62
N GLY A 424 14.93 -7.67 -13.51
CA GLY A 424 16.34 -7.30 -13.45
C GLY A 424 16.56 -5.78 -13.38
N TYR A 425 17.80 -5.41 -13.06
CA TYR A 425 18.17 -4.01 -12.80
C TYR A 425 17.88 -3.04 -13.96
N LYS A 426 17.93 -3.53 -15.20
CA LYS A 426 17.63 -2.68 -16.37
C LYS A 426 16.19 -2.18 -16.38
N VAL A 427 15.23 -3.02 -16.02
CA VAL A 427 13.82 -2.61 -15.96
C VAL A 427 13.65 -1.47 -14.97
N LEU A 428 14.25 -1.61 -13.81
CA LEU A 428 14.15 -0.60 -12.75
C LEU A 428 14.80 0.74 -13.15
N LEU A 429 15.95 0.69 -13.82
CA LEU A 429 16.68 1.87 -14.30
C LEU A 429 16.04 2.49 -15.54
N ASP A 430 15.84 1.70 -16.58
CA ASP A 430 15.41 2.21 -17.88
C ASP A 430 14.00 2.81 -17.80
N GLU A 431 13.07 2.15 -17.13
CA GLU A 431 11.71 2.67 -16.94
C GLU A 431 11.69 4.02 -16.20
N LEU A 432 12.52 4.23 -15.20
CA LEU A 432 12.57 5.51 -14.46
C LEU A 432 12.85 6.69 -15.39
N TRP A 433 13.87 6.55 -16.24
CA TRP A 433 14.27 7.67 -17.11
C TRP A 433 13.29 7.89 -18.26
N GLU A 434 12.68 6.84 -18.78
CA GLU A 434 11.56 6.95 -19.71
C GLU A 434 10.38 7.71 -19.09
N PHE A 435 10.06 7.46 -17.82
CA PHE A 435 9.02 8.22 -17.12
C PHE A 435 9.43 9.67 -16.88
N CYS A 436 10.68 9.95 -16.52
CA CYS A 436 11.15 11.32 -16.40
C CYS A 436 10.95 12.10 -17.71
N GLU A 437 11.27 11.50 -18.85
CA GLU A 437 11.04 12.10 -20.15
C GLU A 437 9.55 12.28 -20.46
N GLN A 438 8.73 11.21 -20.30
CA GLN A 438 7.30 11.25 -20.61
C GLN A 438 6.52 12.25 -19.76
N PHE A 439 6.90 12.41 -18.49
CA PHE A 439 6.25 13.33 -17.56
C PHE A 439 6.90 14.72 -17.52
N ASN A 440 7.94 14.95 -18.32
CA ASN A 440 8.74 16.16 -18.28
C ASN A 440 9.16 16.51 -16.84
N ALA A 441 9.70 15.50 -16.14
CA ALA A 441 10.18 15.63 -14.78
C ALA A 441 11.60 16.18 -14.77
N ASP A 442 11.87 17.08 -13.86
CA ASP A 442 13.21 17.65 -13.60
C ASP A 442 13.85 17.07 -12.33
N MET A 443 13.09 16.29 -11.57
CA MET A 443 13.51 15.74 -10.28
C MET A 443 13.07 14.29 -10.10
N VAL A 444 13.88 13.51 -9.40
CA VAL A 444 13.51 12.18 -8.88
C VAL A 444 13.67 12.21 -7.37
N ILE A 445 12.61 11.84 -6.65
CA ILE A 445 12.69 11.51 -5.22
C ILE A 445 12.89 10.00 -5.14
N LEU A 446 14.10 9.60 -4.79
CA LEU A 446 14.44 8.17 -4.73
C LEU A 446 14.43 7.70 -3.28
N TRP A 447 13.47 6.83 -2.98
CA TRP A 447 13.37 6.15 -1.71
C TRP A 447 14.42 5.04 -1.63
N GLU A 448 15.49 5.28 -0.88
CA GLU A 448 16.51 4.31 -0.59
C GLU A 448 16.13 3.53 0.67
N HIS A 449 15.47 2.39 0.46
CA HIS A 449 15.12 1.51 1.57
C HIS A 449 16.33 0.68 1.97
N MET A 450 16.92 0.98 3.14
CA MET A 450 18.19 0.43 3.63
C MET A 450 18.29 -1.08 3.64
N SER A 451 17.17 -1.78 3.78
CA SER A 451 17.11 -3.25 3.78
C SER A 451 16.75 -3.85 2.41
N CYS A 452 16.64 -3.02 1.37
CA CYS A 452 16.34 -3.48 0.01
C CYS A 452 17.62 -3.61 -0.82
N LYS A 453 18.25 -4.77 -0.77
CA LYS A 453 19.50 -5.06 -1.50
C LYS A 453 19.41 -4.83 -3.00
N ALA A 454 18.21 -4.96 -3.58
CA ALA A 454 17.99 -4.71 -5.00
C ALA A 454 18.09 -3.23 -5.37
N LEU A 455 17.64 -2.32 -4.50
CA LEU A 455 17.76 -0.87 -4.71
C LEU A 455 19.14 -0.34 -4.31
N ASP A 456 19.62 -0.70 -3.14
CA ASP A 456 20.89 -0.20 -2.60
C ASP A 456 22.09 -0.59 -3.49
N GLY A 457 22.06 -1.79 -4.05
CA GLY A 457 23.09 -2.26 -4.97
C GLY A 457 23.21 -1.46 -6.28
N MET A 458 22.24 -0.60 -6.59
CA MET A 458 22.21 0.21 -7.82
C MET A 458 22.53 1.70 -7.61
N HIS A 459 22.90 2.12 -6.40
CA HIS A 459 23.12 3.52 -6.06
C HIS A 459 23.98 4.26 -7.10
N GLY A 460 25.17 3.73 -7.43
CA GLY A 460 26.06 4.35 -8.41
C GLY A 460 25.48 4.46 -9.82
N LEU A 461 24.62 3.50 -10.21
CA LEU A 461 23.97 3.50 -11.53
C LEU A 461 22.90 4.60 -11.59
N PHE A 462 22.12 4.79 -10.54
CA PHE A 462 21.14 5.88 -10.47
C PHE A 462 21.84 7.25 -10.54
N GLU A 463 22.93 7.43 -9.83
CA GLU A 463 23.74 8.66 -9.84
C GLU A 463 24.32 8.97 -11.23
N GLU A 464 24.86 7.96 -11.91
CA GLU A 464 25.41 8.12 -13.26
C GLU A 464 24.31 8.54 -14.24
N ARG A 465 23.20 7.81 -14.26
CA ARG A 465 22.08 8.07 -15.16
C ARG A 465 21.41 9.42 -14.90
N ALA A 466 21.21 9.79 -13.64
CA ALA A 466 20.66 11.10 -13.30
C ALA A 466 21.50 12.24 -13.90
N ARG A 467 22.83 12.14 -13.81
CA ARG A 467 23.74 13.12 -14.42
C ARG A 467 23.65 13.13 -15.96
N GLU A 468 23.55 11.95 -16.58
CA GLU A 468 23.39 11.83 -18.04
C GLU A 468 22.11 12.50 -18.55
N HIS A 469 21.02 12.34 -17.82
CA HIS A 469 19.71 12.91 -18.16
C HIS A 469 19.50 14.34 -17.65
N GLY A 470 20.43 14.89 -16.84
CA GLY A 470 20.32 16.23 -16.25
C GLY A 470 19.16 16.33 -15.24
N ILE A 471 18.84 15.25 -14.57
CA ILE A 471 17.76 15.15 -13.57
C ILE A 471 18.33 15.35 -12.16
N HIS A 472 17.63 16.11 -11.34
CA HIS A 472 17.94 16.27 -9.93
C HIS A 472 17.54 15.02 -9.14
N LEU A 473 18.51 14.29 -8.61
CA LEU A 473 18.27 13.05 -7.86
C LEU A 473 18.36 13.34 -6.35
N VAL A 474 17.23 13.25 -5.67
CA VAL A 474 17.13 13.44 -4.21
C VAL A 474 17.03 12.07 -3.56
N TRP A 475 18.09 11.66 -2.88
CA TRP A 475 18.09 10.44 -2.09
C TRP A 475 17.35 10.65 -0.78
N VAL A 476 16.47 9.71 -0.46
CA VAL A 476 15.74 9.68 0.81
C VAL A 476 15.96 8.31 1.44
N THR A 477 17.02 8.21 2.21
CA THR A 477 17.33 7.00 2.98
C THR A 477 16.30 6.82 4.06
N HIS A 478 15.71 5.63 4.15
CA HIS A 478 14.66 5.30 5.10
C HIS A 478 14.61 3.81 5.41
N ASP A 479 13.79 3.45 6.38
CA ASP A 479 13.28 2.10 6.53
C ASP A 479 11.78 2.06 6.19
N LEU A 480 11.28 0.90 5.72
CA LEU A 480 9.92 0.78 5.26
C LEU A 480 8.90 0.86 6.40
N PHE A 481 9.16 0.16 7.51
CA PHE A 481 8.25 0.01 8.65
C PHE A 481 8.84 0.46 9.99
N ASP A 482 10.17 0.64 10.08
CA ASP A 482 10.84 0.95 11.33
C ASP A 482 11.30 2.41 11.42
N PRO A 483 10.56 3.28 12.12
CA PRO A 483 10.94 4.69 12.29
C PRO A 483 12.15 4.88 13.21
N ARG A 484 12.62 3.82 13.91
CA ARG A 484 13.83 3.86 14.74
C ARG A 484 15.08 4.00 13.90
N VAL A 485 15.06 3.50 12.65
CA VAL A 485 16.16 3.61 11.70
C VAL A 485 16.27 5.03 11.16
N VAL A 486 15.18 5.56 10.60
CA VAL A 486 15.09 6.95 10.13
C VAL A 486 13.71 7.48 10.47
N SER A 487 13.67 8.52 11.31
CA SER A 487 12.41 9.15 11.69
C SER A 487 11.79 9.98 10.56
N ARG A 488 10.51 10.32 10.67
CA ARG A 488 9.84 11.26 9.75
C ARG A 488 10.59 12.58 9.62
N GLN A 489 11.12 13.10 10.75
CA GLN A 489 11.95 14.31 10.74
C GLN A 489 13.24 14.09 9.95
N GLY A 490 13.91 12.94 10.12
CA GLY A 490 15.10 12.57 9.37
C GLY A 490 14.84 12.51 7.86
N VAL A 491 13.71 11.94 7.47
CA VAL A 491 13.26 11.90 6.07
C VAL A 491 13.09 13.32 5.50
N ARG A 492 12.41 14.20 6.21
CA ARG A 492 12.25 15.61 5.77
C ARG A 492 13.58 16.35 5.70
N GLN A 493 14.46 16.12 6.67
CA GLN A 493 15.74 16.80 6.75
C GLN A 493 16.61 16.53 5.51
N GLN A 494 16.61 15.30 5.00
CA GLN A 494 17.36 14.96 3.79
C GLN A 494 16.90 15.77 2.57
N VAL A 495 15.60 15.94 2.40
CA VAL A 495 15.05 16.79 1.33
C VAL A 495 15.36 18.27 1.59
N ASN A 496 15.17 18.75 2.83
CA ASN A 496 15.47 20.14 3.19
C ASN A 496 16.94 20.48 2.89
N ASP A 497 17.86 19.60 3.25
CA ASP A 497 19.29 19.79 3.01
C ASP A 497 19.58 19.83 1.50
N TYR A 498 19.00 18.95 0.71
CA TYR A 498 19.17 18.96 -0.73
C TYR A 498 18.62 20.25 -1.36
N MET A 499 17.41 20.64 -1.02
CA MET A 499 16.79 21.86 -1.55
C MET A 499 17.56 23.12 -1.17
N ARG A 500 18.05 23.18 0.07
CA ARG A 500 18.84 24.32 0.56
C ARG A 500 20.23 24.40 -0.03
N THR A 501 20.94 23.28 -0.13
CA THR A 501 22.36 23.24 -0.48
C THR A 501 22.61 23.04 -1.96
N VAL A 502 21.86 22.16 -2.61
CA VAL A 502 22.03 21.84 -4.03
C VAL A 502 21.18 22.76 -4.90
N MET A 503 19.87 22.85 -4.61
CA MET A 503 18.96 23.69 -5.38
C MET A 503 19.07 25.17 -5.02
N GLN A 504 19.57 25.49 -3.83
CA GLN A 504 19.70 26.88 -3.30
C GLN A 504 18.34 27.60 -3.24
N GLU A 505 17.30 26.87 -2.90
CA GLU A 505 15.92 27.36 -2.82
C GLU A 505 15.44 27.56 -1.38
N GLU A 506 14.47 28.46 -1.24
CA GLU A 506 13.70 28.68 -0.01
C GLU A 506 12.37 27.93 -0.10
N PRO A 507 11.86 27.34 1.02
CA PRO A 507 10.57 26.66 1.00
C PRO A 507 9.43 27.61 0.64
N VAL A 508 8.40 27.09 -0.04
CA VAL A 508 7.15 27.81 -0.31
C VAL A 508 6.43 28.14 1.00
N ASP A 509 6.40 27.18 1.93
CA ASP A 509 5.93 27.40 3.31
C ASP A 509 7.04 27.05 4.33
N PRO A 510 7.80 28.05 4.79
CA PRO A 510 8.88 27.83 5.75
C PRO A 510 8.43 27.22 7.08
N SER A 511 7.15 27.30 7.39
CA SER A 511 6.62 26.76 8.63
C SER A 511 6.43 25.24 8.59
N LEU A 512 6.45 24.64 7.39
CA LEU A 512 6.40 23.19 7.19
C LEU A 512 7.81 22.58 7.18
N GLU A 513 8.85 23.37 6.97
CA GLU A 513 10.25 22.91 6.98
C GLU A 513 10.66 22.37 8.36
N ILE A 514 10.26 23.06 9.42
CA ILE A 514 10.66 22.78 10.82
C ILE A 514 9.52 22.10 11.59
N LEU A 515 8.80 21.17 10.96
CA LEU A 515 7.85 20.35 11.68
C LEU A 515 8.61 19.44 12.64
N LYS A 516 8.37 19.63 13.95
CA LYS A 516 8.86 18.68 14.96
C LYS A 516 7.82 17.59 15.16
N ASP A 517 8.28 16.35 15.11
CA ASP A 517 7.50 15.23 15.62
C ASP A 517 7.19 15.51 17.10
N CYS A 518 6.02 15.11 17.56
CA CYS A 518 5.58 15.44 18.92
C CYS A 518 6.56 14.85 19.95
N LEU A 519 7.19 15.72 20.74
CA LEU A 519 8.26 15.42 21.69
C LEU A 519 7.89 14.48 22.84
N LEU A 520 6.65 13.99 22.91
CA LEU A 520 6.21 13.12 24.02
C LEU A 520 6.93 11.76 24.06
N TYR A 521 7.80 11.43 23.12
CA TYR A 521 8.38 10.09 22.99
C TYR A 521 9.81 10.01 22.50
N THR A 522 10.60 11.07 22.60
CA THR A 522 12.05 10.90 22.50
C THR A 522 12.57 10.53 23.88
N SER A 523 13.34 9.45 23.97
CA SER A 523 14.08 9.02 25.18
C SER A 523 15.03 10.10 25.73
N ASP A 524 15.21 11.17 24.98
CA ASP A 524 16.06 12.32 25.32
C ASP A 524 15.41 13.29 26.32
N ALA A 525 14.15 13.07 26.72
CA ALA A 525 13.51 13.82 27.81
C ALA A 525 13.99 13.39 29.21
N ALA A 526 14.99 12.49 29.29
CA ALA A 526 15.55 12.03 30.56
C ALA A 526 16.88 12.72 30.93
N ASP A 527 17.43 13.55 30.06
CA ASP A 527 18.76 14.21 30.26
C ASP A 527 18.69 15.75 30.31
N ASP A 528 17.50 16.36 30.52
CA ASP A 528 17.37 17.78 30.87
C ASP A 528 16.80 17.97 32.28
#